data_22dc66d6c00ebf547051da55cb06eb4a
#
_entry.id   22dc66d6c00ebf547051da55cb06eb4a
#
_cell.length_a   1.000
_cell.length_b   1.000
_cell.length_c   1.000
_cell.angle_alpha   90.00
_cell.angle_beta   90.00
_cell.angle_gamma   90.00
#
_symmetry.space_group_name_H-M   'P 1'
#
loop_
_entity.id
_entity.type
_entity.pdbx_description
1 polymer ?
#
loop_
_entity_poly.entity_id
_entity_poly.type
_entity_poly.pdbx_seq_one_letter_code
_entity_poly.pdbx_strand_id
1 'polypeptide(L)'
;MPTITLHPSQVFEADSNFKSVDAAHPFDEAFGRSQGSATYAQWYMLDGGAVTTQVQYGFDISTIPVNATIQRITVYAKCQVQDENQFYVGNTVVSLKDGTQTVTRTNNKIFGETATTVSLSNTDFDRERLNNFRIGIDAKRGYIGTKKSTWVRFYGADLVVEYEVPAKSALYVRQNGQYVAASQVFKKANGVWVKQEDLTNVFDKDTKYVTV
;
A
#
# COMPACT_ATOMS: atom_id res chain seq x y z
N MET A 1 0.23 -14.33 13.85
CA MET A 1 -0.45 -13.41 12.93
C MET A 1 0.38 -13.37 11.67
N PRO A 2 -0.15 -13.78 10.53
CA PRO A 2 0.58 -13.70 9.26
C PRO A 2 0.81 -12.24 8.86
N THR A 3 1.93 -12.02 8.17
CA THR A 3 2.31 -10.73 7.63
C THR A 3 2.72 -10.88 6.18
N ILE A 4 2.49 -9.85 5.38
CA ILE A 4 2.99 -9.75 4.01
C ILE A 4 3.65 -8.40 3.82
N THR A 5 4.71 -8.36 3.02
CA THR A 5 5.40 -7.12 2.64
C THR A 5 5.21 -6.90 1.14
N LEU A 6 4.70 -5.73 0.79
CA LEU A 6 4.45 -5.30 -0.59
C LEU A 6 5.30 -4.08 -0.92
N HIS A 7 5.59 -3.89 -2.20
CA HIS A 7 6.36 -2.78 -2.72
C HIS A 7 5.55 -1.95 -3.71
N PRO A 8 5.93 -0.68 -3.97
CA PRO A 8 5.26 0.15 -4.97
C PRO A 8 5.15 -0.57 -6.31
N SER A 9 3.97 -0.52 -6.93
CA SER A 9 3.68 -1.20 -8.19
C SER A 9 3.07 -0.29 -9.25
N GLN A 10 2.59 0.89 -8.86
CA GLN A 10 1.99 1.85 -9.77
C GLN A 10 2.10 3.28 -9.26
N VAL A 11 2.11 4.26 -10.17
CA VAL A 11 1.98 5.69 -9.89
C VAL A 11 0.54 6.10 -10.20
N PHE A 12 -0.15 6.74 -9.24
CA PHE A 12 -1.52 7.22 -9.45
C PHE A 12 -1.58 8.67 -9.88
N GLU A 13 -0.68 9.49 -9.37
CA GLU A 13 -0.73 10.91 -9.64
C GLU A 13 0.67 11.51 -9.53
N ALA A 14 1.00 12.30 -10.52
CA ALA A 14 2.08 13.26 -10.48
C ALA A 14 1.43 14.63 -10.66
N ASP A 15 1.55 15.50 -9.66
CA ASP A 15 0.98 16.84 -9.69
C ASP A 15 1.44 17.61 -10.94
N SER A 16 0.57 18.44 -11.50
CA SER A 16 0.84 19.33 -12.65
C SER A 16 2.03 20.29 -12.43
N ASN A 17 2.45 20.46 -11.19
CA ASN A 17 3.65 21.22 -10.82
C ASN A 17 4.98 20.46 -11.03
N PHE A 18 4.91 19.21 -11.50
CA PHE A 18 6.08 18.47 -11.98
C PHE A 18 6.67 19.18 -13.20
N LYS A 19 7.87 19.69 -13.03
CA LYS A 19 8.54 20.39 -14.12
C LYS A 19 9.54 19.52 -14.88
N SER A 20 10.09 18.51 -14.26
CA SER A 20 10.83 17.44 -14.95
C SER A 20 11.00 16.20 -14.08
N VAL A 21 10.97 15.04 -14.73
CA VAL A 21 11.39 13.76 -14.18
C VAL A 21 12.79 13.49 -14.70
N ASP A 22 13.67 12.96 -13.88
CA ASP A 22 14.96 12.48 -14.33
C ASP A 22 14.74 11.27 -15.24
N ALA A 23 15.13 11.38 -16.51
CA ALA A 23 14.98 10.30 -17.48
C ALA A 23 15.78 9.04 -17.12
N ALA A 24 16.85 9.19 -16.32
CA ALA A 24 17.64 8.06 -15.83
C ALA A 24 17.01 7.41 -14.57
N HIS A 25 16.10 8.11 -13.89
CA HIS A 25 15.46 7.68 -12.66
C HIS A 25 13.96 8.02 -12.69
N PRO A 26 13.17 7.44 -13.61
CA PRO A 26 11.75 7.71 -13.76
C PRO A 26 10.95 7.24 -12.52
N PHE A 27 9.67 7.61 -12.43
CA PHE A 27 8.82 7.27 -11.28
C PHE A 27 8.66 5.77 -11.04
N ASP A 28 8.64 4.99 -12.09
CA ASP A 28 8.56 3.53 -12.05
C ASP A 28 9.87 2.86 -11.59
N GLU A 29 10.99 3.59 -11.53
CA GLU A 29 12.23 3.08 -10.92
C GLU A 29 12.02 2.68 -9.45
N ALA A 30 11.01 3.22 -8.78
CA ALA A 30 10.62 2.82 -7.42
C ALA A 30 9.83 1.51 -7.36
N PHE A 31 9.38 0.95 -8.50
CA PHE A 31 8.55 -0.26 -8.52
C PHE A 31 9.33 -1.49 -8.08
N GLY A 32 8.70 -2.30 -7.25
CA GLY A 32 9.33 -3.48 -6.65
C GLY A 32 10.45 -3.15 -5.66
N ARG A 33 10.68 -1.88 -5.31
CA ARG A 33 11.80 -1.45 -4.47
C ARG A 33 11.40 -1.33 -3.01
N SER A 34 12.16 -2.02 -2.16
CA SER A 34 12.16 -1.84 -0.72
C SER A 34 12.77 -0.50 -0.31
N GLN A 35 12.40 0.00 0.87
CA GLN A 35 13.06 1.15 1.49
C GLN A 35 14.58 0.98 1.68
N GLY A 36 15.10 -0.24 1.59
CA GLY A 36 16.54 -0.55 1.61
C GLY A 36 17.24 -0.37 0.27
N SER A 37 16.55 -0.06 -0.83
CA SER A 37 17.13 0.06 -2.17
C SER A 37 18.23 1.13 -2.24
N ALA A 38 19.21 0.89 -3.10
CA ALA A 38 20.23 1.86 -3.47
C ALA A 38 19.81 2.74 -4.67
N THR A 39 18.87 2.26 -5.50
CA THR A 39 18.31 3.01 -6.62
C THR A 39 17.09 3.81 -6.16
N TYR A 40 16.70 4.83 -6.94
CA TYR A 40 15.64 5.76 -6.57
C TYR A 40 14.94 6.31 -7.81
N ALA A 41 13.68 6.68 -7.65
CA ALA A 41 12.99 7.59 -8.56
C ALA A 41 13.36 9.03 -8.19
N GLN A 42 13.61 9.90 -9.17
CA GLN A 42 13.98 11.29 -8.95
C GLN A 42 13.12 12.25 -9.77
N TRP A 43 12.75 13.34 -9.16
CA TRP A 43 12.09 14.44 -9.85
C TRP A 43 12.61 15.78 -9.38
N TYR A 44 12.51 16.77 -10.25
CA TYR A 44 12.98 18.11 -10.02
C TYR A 44 11.82 19.08 -9.82
N MET A 45 11.97 19.95 -8.84
CA MET A 45 11.13 21.14 -8.68
C MET A 45 11.89 22.32 -9.29
N LEU A 46 11.59 22.63 -10.55
CA LEU A 46 12.24 23.72 -11.27
C LEU A 46 11.44 25.02 -11.10
N ASP A 47 12.15 26.16 -11.04
CA ASP A 47 11.71 27.54 -11.07
C ASP A 47 11.24 28.19 -9.77
N GLY A 48 11.54 29.50 -9.68
CA GLY A 48 11.33 30.34 -8.52
C GLY A 48 9.84 30.50 -8.15
N GLY A 49 9.50 30.06 -6.96
CA GLY A 49 8.18 30.17 -6.36
C GLY A 49 7.99 29.11 -5.29
N ALA A 50 6.99 29.30 -4.44
CA ALA A 50 6.54 28.24 -3.56
C ALA A 50 5.84 27.17 -4.41
N VAL A 51 6.43 26.00 -4.53
CA VAL A 51 5.86 24.86 -5.28
C VAL A 51 5.63 23.72 -4.32
N THR A 52 4.45 23.16 -4.38
CA THR A 52 4.15 21.88 -3.74
C THR A 52 3.98 20.85 -4.83
N THR A 53 4.68 19.75 -4.73
CA THR A 53 4.53 18.61 -5.63
C THR A 53 4.14 17.38 -4.84
N GLN A 54 3.29 16.55 -5.40
CA GLN A 54 2.88 15.30 -4.81
C GLN A 54 3.05 14.16 -5.80
N VAL A 55 3.63 13.06 -5.34
CA VAL A 55 3.60 11.77 -6.04
C VAL A 55 2.86 10.77 -5.18
N GLN A 56 2.01 9.96 -5.79
CA GLN A 56 1.29 8.90 -5.11
C GLN A 56 1.65 7.55 -5.71
N TYR A 57 2.07 6.62 -4.86
CA TYR A 57 2.35 5.24 -5.23
C TYR A 57 1.29 4.31 -4.64
N GLY A 58 0.85 3.34 -5.45
CA GLY A 58 0.00 2.24 -5.03
C GLY A 58 0.76 0.93 -4.92
N PHE A 59 0.06 -0.09 -4.41
CA PHE A 59 0.60 -1.42 -4.16
C PHE A 59 -0.34 -2.47 -4.74
N ASP A 60 0.23 -3.55 -5.26
CA ASP A 60 -0.57 -4.71 -5.65
C ASP A 60 -0.89 -5.54 -4.40
N ILE A 61 -2.15 -5.54 -4.03
CA ILE A 61 -2.67 -6.26 -2.85
C ILE A 61 -3.32 -7.60 -3.20
N SER A 62 -3.18 -8.07 -4.44
CA SER A 62 -3.81 -9.32 -4.92
C SER A 62 -3.38 -10.56 -4.13
N THR A 63 -2.19 -10.51 -3.54
CA THR A 63 -1.65 -11.60 -2.69
C THR A 63 -2.26 -11.66 -1.29
N ILE A 64 -2.98 -10.63 -0.85
CA ILE A 64 -3.71 -10.63 0.42
C ILE A 64 -5.02 -11.36 0.22
N PRO A 65 -5.32 -12.42 1.00
CA PRO A 65 -6.58 -13.16 0.86
C PRO A 65 -7.80 -12.26 0.93
N VAL A 66 -8.80 -12.50 0.09
CA VAL A 66 -10.02 -11.67 0.01
C VAL A 66 -10.83 -11.67 1.30
N ASN A 67 -10.75 -12.76 2.06
CA ASN A 67 -11.41 -12.93 3.37
C ASN A 67 -10.49 -12.57 4.55
N ALA A 68 -9.35 -11.93 4.31
CA ALA A 68 -8.46 -11.51 5.38
C ALA A 68 -9.06 -10.33 6.17
N THR A 69 -8.96 -10.41 7.48
CA THR A 69 -9.22 -9.29 8.39
C THR A 69 -7.89 -8.57 8.63
N ILE A 70 -7.78 -7.34 8.17
CA ILE A 70 -6.58 -6.53 8.35
C ILE A 70 -6.55 -6.03 9.80
N GLN A 71 -5.42 -6.23 10.45
CA GLN A 71 -5.20 -5.82 11.84
C GLN A 71 -4.42 -4.50 11.88
N ARG A 72 -3.42 -4.38 11.03
CA ARG A 72 -2.58 -3.20 10.95
C ARG A 72 -1.86 -3.14 9.60
N ILE A 73 -1.63 -1.95 9.13
CA ILE A 73 -0.66 -1.66 8.08
C ILE A 73 0.48 -0.81 8.64
N THR A 74 1.69 -1.03 8.15
CA THR A 74 2.86 -0.19 8.45
C THR A 74 3.62 0.06 7.16
N VAL A 75 3.87 1.33 6.86
CA VAL A 75 4.70 1.73 5.73
C VAL A 75 6.04 2.22 6.24
N TYR A 76 7.10 1.72 5.64
CA TYR A 76 8.45 2.25 5.75
C TYR A 76 8.81 2.86 4.41
N ALA A 77 9.05 4.16 4.34
CA ALA A 77 9.37 4.87 3.11
C ALA A 77 10.68 5.64 3.26
N LYS A 78 11.58 5.52 2.27
CA LYS A 78 12.87 6.19 2.27
C LYS A 78 12.93 7.28 1.22
N CYS A 79 13.15 8.50 1.67
CA CYS A 79 13.22 9.68 0.83
C CYS A 79 14.48 10.50 1.13
N GLN A 80 14.88 11.29 0.15
CA GLN A 80 15.94 12.29 0.26
C GLN A 80 15.50 13.54 -0.50
N VAL A 81 15.81 14.70 0.06
CA VAL A 81 15.62 15.99 -0.62
C VAL A 81 16.94 16.72 -0.60
N GLN A 82 17.36 17.21 -1.75
CA GLN A 82 18.52 18.09 -1.82
C GLN A 82 18.14 19.44 -2.43
N ASP A 83 18.62 20.46 -1.78
CA ASP A 83 18.66 21.81 -2.32
C ASP A 83 20.11 22.16 -2.66
N GLU A 84 20.40 22.44 -3.92
CA GLU A 84 21.76 22.77 -4.39
C GLU A 84 22.36 24.01 -3.71
N ASN A 85 21.57 24.74 -2.93
CA ASN A 85 21.98 26.02 -2.33
C ASN A 85 21.90 26.11 -0.81
N GLN A 86 21.56 25.05 -0.12
CA GLN A 86 21.42 25.03 1.35
C GLN A 86 20.41 26.02 1.96
N PHE A 87 19.63 26.75 1.15
CA PHE A 87 18.77 27.83 1.64
C PHE A 87 17.31 27.45 1.83
N TYR A 88 16.87 26.30 1.30
CA TYR A 88 15.52 25.82 1.53
C TYR A 88 15.41 24.32 1.56
N VAL A 89 15.28 23.83 2.75
CA VAL A 89 14.81 22.48 2.99
C VAL A 89 13.31 22.51 2.80
N GLY A 90 12.84 22.01 1.66
CA GLY A 90 11.42 21.78 1.49
C GLY A 90 10.93 20.76 2.51
N ASN A 91 9.80 21.03 3.15
CA ASN A 91 9.14 20.03 3.96
C ASN A 91 8.71 18.89 3.05
N THR A 92 9.20 17.69 3.32
CA THR A 92 8.71 16.49 2.67
C THR A 92 7.90 15.70 3.68
N VAL A 93 6.67 15.41 3.31
CA VAL A 93 5.73 14.67 4.14
C VAL A 93 5.40 13.38 3.43
N VAL A 94 5.50 12.26 4.13
CA VAL A 94 4.95 10.99 3.68
C VAL A 94 3.57 10.82 4.31
N SER A 95 2.59 10.44 3.50
CA SER A 95 1.22 10.25 3.93
C SER A 95 0.69 8.88 3.52
N LEU A 96 -0.16 8.30 4.37
CA LEU A 96 -1.01 7.17 4.04
C LEU A 96 -2.34 7.72 3.55
N LYS A 97 -2.81 7.22 2.42
CA LYS A 97 -4.03 7.69 1.77
C LYS A 97 -5.01 6.57 1.49
N ASP A 98 -6.30 6.91 1.59
CA ASP A 98 -7.42 6.15 1.05
C ASP A 98 -7.94 6.91 -0.17
N GLY A 99 -7.57 6.46 -1.36
CA GLY A 99 -7.75 7.24 -2.57
C GLY A 99 -7.02 8.59 -2.49
N THR A 100 -7.77 9.69 -2.57
CA THR A 100 -7.22 11.05 -2.48
C THR A 100 -7.14 11.59 -1.05
N GLN A 101 -7.82 10.94 -0.09
CA GLN A 101 -7.90 11.41 1.29
C GLN A 101 -6.66 10.99 2.09
N THR A 102 -6.07 11.92 2.82
CA THR A 102 -4.98 11.63 3.75
C THR A 102 -5.53 11.11 5.07
N VAL A 103 -5.14 9.89 5.45
CA VAL A 103 -5.55 9.24 6.71
C VAL A 103 -4.50 9.45 7.79
N THR A 104 -3.22 9.28 7.43
CA THR A 104 -2.09 9.48 8.36
C THR A 104 -0.96 10.18 7.60
N ARG A 105 -0.21 11.03 8.28
CA ARG A 105 0.96 11.71 7.70
C ARG A 105 2.07 11.88 8.73
N THR A 106 3.31 12.01 8.25
CA THR A 106 4.42 12.44 9.10
C THR A 106 4.23 13.90 9.52
N ASN A 107 4.52 14.21 10.79
CA ASN A 107 4.50 15.60 11.25
C ASN A 107 5.74 16.33 10.69
N ASN A 108 5.55 17.13 9.65
CA ASN A 108 6.53 18.09 9.09
C ASN A 108 8.00 17.64 9.18
N LYS A 109 8.28 16.36 8.84
CA LYS A 109 9.67 15.92 8.77
C LYS A 109 10.34 16.54 7.57
N ILE A 110 11.41 17.23 7.84
CA ILE A 110 12.33 17.76 6.85
C ILE A 110 13.25 16.59 6.49
N PHE A 111 13.19 16.12 5.24
CA PHE A 111 14.20 15.22 4.72
C PHE A 111 15.38 16.07 4.27
N GLY A 112 16.52 15.90 4.89
CA GLY A 112 17.75 16.60 4.53
C GLY A 112 18.52 15.90 3.41
N GLU A 113 19.78 16.30 3.24
CA GLU A 113 20.71 15.71 2.26
C GLU A 113 20.97 14.21 2.48
N THR A 114 20.69 13.69 3.68
CA THR A 114 20.81 12.27 3.98
C THR A 114 19.47 11.57 3.76
N ALA A 115 19.48 10.48 3.00
CA ALA A 115 18.31 9.66 2.81
C ALA A 115 17.80 9.12 4.15
N THR A 116 16.54 9.38 4.45
CA THR A 116 15.92 9.04 5.73
C THR A 116 14.72 8.11 5.51
N THR A 117 14.63 7.04 6.29
CA THR A 117 13.45 6.18 6.34
C THR A 117 12.49 6.70 7.40
N VAL A 118 11.23 6.81 7.04
CA VAL A 118 10.13 7.10 7.96
C VAL A 118 9.20 5.91 8.04
N SER A 119 8.56 5.76 9.20
CA SER A 119 7.58 4.71 9.46
C SER A 119 6.23 5.35 9.81
N LEU A 120 5.17 4.87 9.20
CA LEU A 120 3.78 5.26 9.48
C LEU A 120 2.94 4.00 9.64
N SER A 121 2.13 3.94 10.69
CA SER A 121 1.21 2.82 10.94
C SER A 121 -0.23 3.31 11.03
N ASN A 122 -1.16 2.44 10.65
CA ASN A 122 -2.59 2.68 10.77
C ASN A 122 -3.34 1.36 10.96
N THR A 123 -4.43 1.39 11.74
CA THR A 123 -5.30 0.25 12.04
C THR A 123 -6.69 0.36 11.41
N ASP A 124 -7.00 1.45 10.72
CA ASP A 124 -8.34 1.73 10.19
C ASP A 124 -8.55 1.21 8.76
N PHE A 125 -7.53 0.59 8.16
CA PHE A 125 -7.64 -0.02 6.85
C PHE A 125 -8.17 -1.44 6.98
N ASP A 126 -9.32 -1.68 6.37
CA ASP A 126 -9.83 -3.03 6.10
C ASP A 126 -9.37 -3.51 4.70
N ARG A 127 -9.78 -4.72 4.33
CA ARG A 127 -9.42 -5.31 3.03
C ARG A 127 -10.00 -4.53 1.85
N GLU A 128 -11.17 -3.93 1.98
CA GLU A 128 -11.82 -3.15 0.94
C GLU A 128 -11.11 -1.81 0.73
N ARG A 129 -10.80 -1.09 1.80
CA ARG A 129 -10.08 0.18 1.75
C ARG A 129 -8.65 0.03 1.22
N LEU A 130 -8.01 -1.13 1.41
CA LEU A 130 -6.69 -1.40 0.84
C LEU A 130 -6.69 -1.36 -0.70
N ASN A 131 -7.82 -1.56 -1.39
CA ASN A 131 -7.89 -1.40 -2.85
C ASN A 131 -7.59 0.04 -3.29
N ASN A 132 -7.86 1.01 -2.44
CA ASN A 132 -7.61 2.43 -2.69
C ASN A 132 -6.36 2.95 -1.98
N PHE A 133 -5.62 2.07 -1.29
CA PHE A 133 -4.46 2.46 -0.51
C PHE A 133 -3.35 3.04 -1.39
N ARG A 134 -2.81 4.16 -0.96
CA ARG A 134 -1.67 4.83 -1.60
C ARG A 134 -0.76 5.42 -0.53
N ILE A 135 0.50 5.55 -0.86
CA ILE A 135 1.39 6.47 -0.16
C ILE A 135 1.54 7.74 -0.99
N GLY A 136 1.42 8.89 -0.34
CA GLY A 136 1.71 10.20 -0.92
C GLY A 136 3.06 10.69 -0.42
N ILE A 137 3.85 11.24 -1.35
CA ILE A 137 5.09 11.94 -1.02
C ILE A 137 4.89 13.38 -1.45
N ASP A 138 4.65 14.24 -0.46
CA ASP A 138 4.43 15.66 -0.65
C ASP A 138 5.74 16.39 -0.40
N ALA A 139 6.24 17.11 -1.40
CA ALA A 139 7.40 17.95 -1.27
C ALA A 139 7.00 19.41 -1.47
N LYS A 140 7.37 20.26 -0.53
CA LYS A 140 7.11 21.69 -0.60
C LYS A 140 8.42 22.45 -0.63
N ARG A 141 8.57 23.28 -1.65
CA ARG A 141 9.65 24.25 -1.77
C ARG A 141 9.17 25.62 -1.33
N GLY A 142 9.94 26.30 -0.48
CA GLY A 142 9.76 27.72 -0.20
C GLY A 142 10.42 28.58 -1.27
N TYR A 143 9.98 29.86 -1.39
CA TYR A 143 10.55 30.82 -2.33
C TYR A 143 11.84 31.42 -1.79
N ILE A 144 12.92 31.40 -2.60
CA ILE A 144 14.03 32.33 -2.49
C ILE A 144 14.46 32.73 -3.91
N GLY A 145 14.55 34.02 -4.13
CA GLY A 145 14.73 34.80 -5.37
C GLY A 145 15.82 34.40 -6.39
N THR A 146 16.31 33.19 -6.42
CA THR A 146 17.24 32.71 -7.45
C THR A 146 16.79 31.35 -7.96
N LYS A 147 16.78 31.22 -9.27
CA LYS A 147 16.42 30.00 -10.02
C LYS A 147 17.41 28.86 -9.72
N LYS A 148 17.09 27.96 -8.82
CA LYS A 148 17.92 26.78 -8.59
C LYS A 148 17.05 25.56 -8.38
N SER A 149 17.47 24.42 -8.94
CA SER A 149 16.76 23.16 -8.90
C SER A 149 16.83 22.52 -7.51
N THR A 150 15.68 22.14 -6.99
CA THR A 150 15.55 21.22 -5.85
C THR A 150 15.08 19.90 -6.36
N TRP A 151 15.68 18.80 -5.92
CA TRP A 151 15.22 17.49 -6.30
C TRP A 151 14.78 16.64 -5.11
N VAL A 152 13.89 15.73 -5.40
CA VAL A 152 13.40 14.72 -4.46
C VAL A 152 13.76 13.37 -5.01
N ARG A 153 14.31 12.51 -4.15
CA ARG A 153 14.57 11.09 -4.42
C ARG A 153 13.70 10.23 -3.54
N PHE A 154 13.04 9.27 -4.16
CA PHE A 154 12.29 8.24 -3.48
C PHE A 154 12.93 6.88 -3.79
N TYR A 155 13.44 6.23 -2.78
CA TYR A 155 14.18 4.96 -2.90
C TYR A 155 13.26 3.75 -2.96
N GLY A 156 12.06 3.84 -2.42
CA GLY A 156 11.08 2.79 -2.34
C GLY A 156 10.38 2.74 -1.00
N ALA A 157 9.47 1.82 -0.86
CA ALA A 157 8.75 1.59 0.38
C ALA A 157 8.45 0.12 0.61
N ASP A 158 8.31 -0.24 1.89
CA ASP A 158 7.77 -1.51 2.35
C ASP A 158 6.41 -1.23 2.99
N LEU A 159 5.33 -1.75 2.39
CA LEU A 159 4.02 -1.83 3.01
C LEU A 159 3.90 -3.19 3.69
N VAL A 160 3.99 -3.21 4.99
CA VAL A 160 3.78 -4.39 5.83
C VAL A 160 2.32 -4.44 6.24
N VAL A 161 1.62 -5.52 5.87
CA VAL A 161 0.22 -5.76 6.23
C VAL A 161 0.16 -6.93 7.19
N GLU A 162 -0.36 -6.68 8.39
CA GLU A 162 -0.66 -7.70 9.40
C GLU A 162 -2.14 -8.07 9.29
N TYR A 163 -2.42 -9.35 9.13
CA TYR A 163 -3.80 -9.79 8.91
C TYR A 163 -4.08 -11.15 9.55
N GLU A 164 -5.35 -11.45 9.69
CA GLU A 164 -5.85 -12.76 10.06
C GLU A 164 -6.71 -13.31 8.93
N VAL A 165 -6.56 -14.59 8.66
CA VAL A 165 -7.49 -15.30 7.80
C VAL A 165 -8.39 -16.13 8.71
N PRO A 166 -9.70 -15.93 8.64
CA PRO A 166 -10.63 -16.77 9.41
C PRO A 166 -10.31 -18.25 9.16
N ALA A 167 -10.24 -19.04 10.22
CA ALA A 167 -10.10 -20.47 10.05
C ALA A 167 -11.22 -20.96 9.13
N LYS A 168 -10.88 -21.74 8.11
CA LYS A 168 -11.90 -22.35 7.27
C LYS A 168 -12.86 -23.09 8.18
N SER A 169 -14.13 -22.71 8.17
CA SER A 169 -15.16 -23.40 8.92
C SER A 169 -15.17 -24.85 8.42
N ALA A 170 -14.77 -25.79 9.26
CA ALA A 170 -14.84 -27.21 8.90
C ALA A 170 -16.29 -27.68 9.19
N LEU A 171 -16.93 -28.22 8.16
CA LEU A 171 -18.17 -28.96 8.38
C LEU A 171 -17.81 -30.35 8.93
N TYR A 172 -18.36 -30.67 10.08
CA TYR A 172 -18.18 -31.98 10.69
C TYR A 172 -19.39 -32.86 10.39
N VAL A 173 -19.15 -34.06 9.92
CA VAL A 173 -20.18 -35.09 9.73
C VAL A 173 -20.02 -36.21 10.74
N ARG A 174 -21.12 -36.77 11.17
CA ARG A 174 -21.09 -37.89 12.12
C ARG A 174 -20.89 -39.20 11.35
N GLN A 175 -19.73 -39.83 11.53
CA GLN A 175 -19.43 -41.17 11.00
C GLN A 175 -19.11 -42.09 12.16
N ASN A 176 -19.76 -43.26 12.19
CA ASN A 176 -19.54 -44.28 13.24
C ASN A 176 -19.60 -43.74 14.67
N GLY A 177 -20.48 -42.75 14.92
CA GLY A 177 -20.66 -42.12 16.22
C GLY A 177 -19.68 -40.98 16.55
N GLN A 178 -18.67 -40.74 15.72
CA GLN A 178 -17.69 -39.65 15.91
C GLN A 178 -17.92 -38.52 14.90
N TYR A 179 -17.55 -37.30 15.26
CA TYR A 179 -17.55 -36.13 14.36
C TYR A 179 -16.22 -36.09 13.60
N VAL A 180 -16.30 -36.22 12.28
CA VAL A 180 -15.15 -36.16 11.36
C VAL A 180 -15.31 -34.94 10.46
N ALA A 181 -14.23 -34.20 10.24
CA ALA A 181 -14.26 -33.08 9.31
C ALA A 181 -14.57 -33.57 7.87
N ALA A 182 -15.53 -32.94 7.22
CA ALA A 182 -15.87 -33.26 5.84
C ALA A 182 -14.70 -32.87 4.92
N SER A 183 -14.26 -33.76 4.07
CA SER A 183 -13.18 -33.52 3.11
C SER A 183 -13.62 -32.61 1.96
N GLN A 184 -14.88 -32.66 1.58
CA GLN A 184 -15.49 -31.83 0.55
C GLN A 184 -16.96 -31.53 0.89
N VAL A 185 -17.42 -30.36 0.47
CA VAL A 185 -18.82 -29.95 0.61
C VAL A 185 -19.33 -29.48 -0.75
N PHE A 186 -20.53 -29.93 -1.11
CA PHE A 186 -21.18 -29.54 -2.35
C PHE A 186 -22.52 -28.90 -2.06
N LYS A 187 -22.84 -27.85 -2.80
CA LYS A 187 -24.14 -27.16 -2.79
C LYS A 187 -24.88 -27.50 -4.06
N LYS A 188 -26.18 -27.81 -3.98
CA LYS A 188 -27.02 -28.03 -5.17
C LYS A 188 -27.49 -26.67 -5.69
N ALA A 189 -27.05 -26.29 -6.90
CA ALA A 189 -27.46 -25.07 -7.59
C ALA A 189 -28.01 -25.46 -8.97
N ASN A 190 -29.22 -25.04 -9.31
CA ASN A 190 -29.87 -25.33 -10.59
C ASN A 190 -29.89 -26.81 -10.97
N GLY A 191 -30.07 -27.70 -10.00
CA GLY A 191 -30.07 -29.14 -10.19
C GLY A 191 -28.70 -29.83 -10.23
N VAL A 192 -27.60 -29.06 -10.25
CA VAL A 192 -26.22 -29.58 -10.32
C VAL A 192 -25.53 -29.39 -8.97
N TRP A 193 -24.69 -30.38 -8.58
CA TRP A 193 -23.86 -30.28 -7.37
C TRP A 193 -22.58 -29.52 -7.67
N VAL A 194 -22.38 -28.37 -6.97
CA VAL A 194 -21.21 -27.51 -7.13
C VAL A 194 -20.38 -27.57 -5.85
N LYS A 195 -19.09 -27.92 -5.98
CA LYS A 195 -18.16 -27.93 -4.86
C LYS A 195 -18.04 -26.55 -4.23
N GLN A 196 -18.05 -26.49 -2.91
CA GLN A 196 -17.88 -25.26 -2.15
C GLN A 196 -16.45 -25.20 -1.63
N GLU A 197 -15.74 -24.15 -2.02
CA GLU A 197 -14.35 -23.92 -1.59
C GLU A 197 -14.28 -23.07 -0.32
N ASP A 198 -15.32 -22.26 -0.06
CA ASP A 198 -15.45 -21.45 1.14
C ASP A 198 -16.78 -21.77 1.85
N LEU A 199 -16.68 -22.12 3.13
CA LEU A 199 -17.82 -22.54 3.95
C LEU A 199 -18.33 -21.43 4.88
N THR A 200 -17.75 -20.22 4.84
CA THR A 200 -18.08 -19.16 5.78
C THR A 200 -19.50 -18.60 5.67
N ASN A 201 -20.18 -18.77 4.54
CA ASN A 201 -21.54 -18.29 4.29
C ASN A 201 -22.43 -19.31 3.56
N VAL A 202 -22.18 -20.59 3.76
CA VAL A 202 -22.78 -21.64 2.92
C VAL A 202 -24.13 -22.12 3.45
N PHE A 203 -24.46 -21.84 4.75
CA PHE A 203 -25.63 -22.43 5.36
C PHE A 203 -26.84 -21.49 5.30
N ASP A 204 -27.59 -21.61 4.23
CA ASP A 204 -28.97 -21.16 4.13
C ASP A 204 -29.90 -22.33 4.54
N LYS A 205 -30.87 -22.08 5.40
CA LYS A 205 -31.80 -23.10 5.91
C LYS A 205 -32.60 -23.83 4.83
N ASP A 206 -32.74 -23.22 3.64
CA ASP A 206 -33.51 -23.77 2.53
C ASP A 206 -32.62 -24.49 1.49
N THR A 207 -31.31 -24.56 1.70
CA THR A 207 -30.37 -25.19 0.77
C THR A 207 -29.96 -26.58 1.23
N LYS A 208 -30.01 -27.54 0.30
CA LYS A 208 -29.52 -28.90 0.56
C LYS A 208 -28.02 -29.01 0.28
N TYR A 209 -27.30 -29.59 1.24
CA TYR A 209 -25.87 -29.85 1.17
C TYR A 209 -25.61 -31.35 1.20
N VAL A 210 -24.56 -31.76 0.53
CA VAL A 210 -24.02 -33.13 0.61
C VAL A 210 -22.54 -33.04 0.96
N THR A 211 -22.12 -33.88 1.90
CA THR A 211 -20.71 -34.03 2.30
C THR A 211 -20.21 -35.37 1.79
N VAL A 212 -18.98 -35.41 1.32
CA VAL A 212 -18.27 -36.59 0.87
C VAL A 212 -16.96 -36.72 1.66
#